data_34a3ed0950eba26d1173952ff615cb25
#
_entry.id   34a3ed0950eba26d1173952ff615cb25
#
_cell.length_a   1.000
_cell.length_b   1.000
_cell.length_c   1.000
_cell.angle_alpha   90.00
_cell.angle_beta   90.00
_cell.angle_gamma   90.00
#
_symmetry.space_group_name_H-M   'P 1'
#
loop_
_entity.id
_entity.type
_entity.pdbx_description
1 polymer ?
#
loop_
_entity_poly.entity_id
_entity_poly.type
_entity_poly.pdbx_seq_one_letter_code
_entity_poly.pdbx_strand_id
1 'polypeptide(L)'
;MAALLRAAKQTMSLRFHWMLPKGGEVRLDGAQTPLEAARYRIESMSTDSPAPQPDLTGWTHFARHAEEAGVDSVLISFSRYEPDPFLVSCALGQAVKKLKFIIAYRSGLMQPATFVQQMNTVSALVQGRVSFNIVAGSSSEEQRGYGDFLSHDERYARAEEFLAICNAFWMGDQEVDFKGKYYQVEQGKLATPFISADQIRPEIYVSGHSERSEALAYSQGTCWLRVAEAPEKLAPVVARARERGIGVCLRLCLLCRPAREEAVRVAESLLPVDRHESTTKLKDDSQMYREGQSIKSDEYWLNPSLWTGLVPHYGPVWTTLLGTPREIAEALLEYGRIGVTEFIISGWPEVETVDVFGREVLPLVRQGGG
;
A
#
# COMPACT_ATOMS: atom_id res chain seq x y z
N MET A 1 21.11 32.82 7.99
CA MET A 1 20.58 32.34 9.28
C MET A 1 19.06 32.34 9.33
N ALA A 2 18.35 33.36 8.89
CA ALA A 2 16.86 33.37 8.88
C ALA A 2 16.22 32.40 7.89
N ALA A 3 16.85 32.08 6.76
CA ALA A 3 16.36 31.07 5.79
C ALA A 3 16.56 29.63 6.27
N LEU A 4 17.61 29.35 7.03
CA LEU A 4 17.86 28.05 7.68
C LEU A 4 16.89 27.79 8.86
N LEU A 5 16.43 28.84 9.53
CA LEU A 5 15.43 28.73 10.62
C LEU A 5 13.98 28.58 10.07
N ARG A 6 13.70 28.98 8.83
CA ARG A 6 12.42 28.73 8.16
C ARG A 6 12.26 27.29 7.65
N ALA A 7 13.34 26.59 7.34
CA ALA A 7 13.31 25.17 6.96
C ALA A 7 13.00 24.21 8.13
N ALA A 8 13.07 24.69 9.38
CA ALA A 8 12.89 23.87 10.59
C ALA A 8 11.45 23.85 11.14
N LYS A 9 10.47 24.42 10.44
CA LYS A 9 9.03 24.35 10.79
C LYS A 9 8.16 23.92 9.64
N GLN A 10 8.61 22.96 8.85
CA GLN A 10 7.69 22.22 8.02
C GLN A 10 7.01 21.19 8.93
N THR A 11 5.81 21.53 9.40
CA THR A 11 4.92 20.60 10.11
C THR A 11 4.87 19.31 9.29
N MET A 12 5.30 18.19 9.88
CA MET A 12 5.27 16.88 9.23
C MET A 12 3.81 16.47 9.05
N SER A 13 3.24 16.73 7.89
CA SER A 13 1.92 16.22 7.55
C SER A 13 2.07 14.78 7.09
N LEU A 14 1.90 13.82 8.00
CA LEU A 14 1.84 12.40 7.67
C LEU A 14 0.54 12.12 6.91
N ARG A 15 0.65 11.36 5.82
CA ARG A 15 -0.50 10.87 5.04
C ARG A 15 -0.83 9.43 5.43
N PHE A 16 -2.13 9.12 5.48
CA PHE A 16 -2.63 7.82 5.89
C PHE A 16 -3.54 7.24 4.82
N HIS A 17 -3.18 6.08 4.34
CA HIS A 17 -3.93 5.32 3.35
C HIS A 17 -4.39 4.00 3.97
N TRP A 18 -5.42 3.41 3.40
CA TRP A 18 -5.93 2.13 3.88
C TRP A 18 -6.01 1.11 2.75
N MET A 19 -5.78 -0.16 3.06
CA MET A 19 -6.07 -1.23 2.08
C MET A 19 -7.57 -1.36 1.92
N LEU A 20 -8.07 -1.33 0.68
CA LEU A 20 -9.46 -1.71 0.43
C LEU A 20 -9.65 -3.19 0.81
N PRO A 21 -10.63 -3.51 1.66
CA PRO A 21 -10.90 -4.88 2.05
C PRO A 21 -11.19 -5.78 0.85
N LYS A 22 -10.51 -6.93 0.77
CA LYS A 22 -10.75 -7.94 -0.28
C LYS A 22 -12.19 -8.44 -0.17
N GLY A 23 -12.98 -8.28 -1.25
CA GLY A 23 -14.38 -8.69 -1.28
C GLY A 23 -15.35 -7.83 -0.45
N GLY A 24 -14.95 -6.62 -0.07
CA GLY A 24 -15.75 -5.75 0.77
C GLY A 24 -15.50 -5.95 2.26
N GLU A 25 -16.39 -5.45 3.09
CA GLU A 25 -16.35 -5.68 4.52
C GLU A 25 -16.75 -7.13 4.83
N VAL A 26 -16.02 -7.78 5.75
CA VAL A 26 -16.48 -9.05 6.32
C VAL A 26 -17.71 -8.74 7.17
N ARG A 27 -18.88 -9.10 6.68
CA ARG A 27 -20.11 -8.99 7.46
C ARG A 27 -20.06 -9.97 8.60
N LEU A 28 -20.19 -9.45 9.80
CA LEU A 28 -20.51 -10.26 10.96
C LEU A 28 -22.01 -10.59 10.85
N ASP A 29 -22.33 -11.74 10.27
CA ASP A 29 -23.70 -12.26 10.31
C ASP A 29 -24.01 -12.66 11.74
N GLY A 30 -24.21 -11.69 12.64
CA GLY A 30 -24.72 -11.84 14.01
C GLY A 30 -24.23 -13.01 14.89
N ALA A 31 -23.55 -13.97 14.27
CA ALA A 31 -23.02 -15.21 14.85
C ALA A 31 -21.49 -15.24 15.00
N GLN A 32 -20.75 -14.37 14.28
CA GLN A 32 -19.29 -14.33 14.35
C GLN A 32 -18.81 -13.21 15.29
N THR A 33 -17.87 -13.54 16.15
CA THR A 33 -17.16 -12.53 16.94
C THR A 33 -16.19 -11.73 16.05
N PRO A 34 -15.79 -10.49 16.43
CA PRO A 34 -14.77 -9.73 15.73
C PRO A 34 -13.48 -10.51 15.52
N LEU A 35 -13.11 -11.39 16.44
CA LEU A 35 -11.93 -12.25 16.34
C LEU A 35 -12.07 -13.32 15.26
N GLU A 36 -13.23 -13.96 15.14
CA GLU A 36 -13.51 -14.94 14.09
C GLU A 36 -13.50 -14.30 12.71
N ALA A 37 -14.07 -13.10 12.59
CA ALA A 37 -14.01 -12.32 11.37
C ALA A 37 -12.56 -11.96 10.98
N ALA A 38 -11.75 -11.54 11.96
CA ALA A 38 -10.32 -11.25 11.74
C ALA A 38 -9.55 -12.49 11.27
N ARG A 39 -9.77 -13.66 11.89
CA ARG A 39 -9.18 -14.94 11.47
C ARG A 39 -9.59 -15.32 10.06
N TYR A 40 -10.88 -15.32 9.76
CA TYR A 40 -11.38 -15.63 8.42
C TYR A 40 -10.72 -14.72 7.37
N ARG A 41 -10.57 -13.44 7.68
CA ARG A 41 -9.97 -12.49 6.77
C ARG A 41 -8.48 -12.76 6.54
N ILE A 42 -7.73 -12.99 7.61
CA ILE A 42 -6.31 -13.37 7.54
C ILE A 42 -6.15 -14.60 6.64
N GLU A 43 -6.91 -15.64 6.89
CA GLU A 43 -6.88 -16.87 6.12
C GLU A 43 -7.29 -16.65 4.66
N SER A 44 -8.34 -15.90 4.41
CA SER A 44 -8.83 -15.59 3.04
C SER A 44 -7.85 -14.78 2.20
N MET A 45 -7.04 -13.92 2.82
CA MET A 45 -6.01 -13.14 2.15
C MET A 45 -4.71 -13.93 1.91
N SER A 46 -4.48 -14.98 2.68
CA SER A 46 -3.23 -15.74 2.69
C SER A 46 -3.32 -17.09 2.00
N THR A 47 -4.53 -17.53 1.66
CA THR A 47 -4.80 -18.82 1.01
C THR A 47 -5.23 -18.63 -0.45
N ASP A 48 -5.10 -19.69 -1.27
CA ASP A 48 -5.64 -19.77 -2.63
C ASP A 48 -7.19 -19.89 -2.67
N SER A 49 -7.86 -19.29 -1.70
CA SER A 49 -9.32 -19.25 -1.69
C SER A 49 -9.84 -18.46 -2.88
N PRO A 50 -10.93 -18.90 -3.53
CA PRO A 50 -11.57 -18.10 -4.56
C PRO A 50 -11.83 -16.68 -4.06
N ALA A 51 -11.61 -15.69 -4.93
CA ALA A 51 -11.98 -14.34 -4.60
C ALA A 51 -13.48 -14.30 -4.26
N PRO A 52 -13.88 -13.64 -3.17
CA PRO A 52 -15.30 -13.39 -2.93
C PRO A 52 -15.85 -12.62 -4.13
N GLN A 53 -17.14 -12.83 -4.42
CA GLN A 53 -17.80 -12.06 -5.48
C GLN A 53 -17.66 -10.57 -5.17
N PRO A 54 -17.49 -9.71 -6.20
CA PRO A 54 -17.41 -8.28 -6.01
C PRO A 54 -18.59 -7.76 -5.18
N ASP A 55 -18.30 -7.20 -4.01
CA ASP A 55 -19.31 -6.59 -3.14
C ASP A 55 -19.17 -5.07 -3.15
N LEU A 56 -19.77 -4.44 -4.14
CA LEU A 56 -19.76 -2.99 -4.26
C LEU A 56 -20.41 -2.31 -3.05
N THR A 57 -21.41 -2.94 -2.42
CA THR A 57 -22.07 -2.40 -1.23
C THR A 57 -21.12 -2.34 -0.05
N GLY A 58 -20.42 -3.45 0.24
CA GLY A 58 -19.42 -3.52 1.30
C GLY A 58 -18.22 -2.60 1.06
N TRP A 59 -17.71 -2.54 -0.17
CA TRP A 59 -16.63 -1.60 -0.52
C TRP A 59 -17.05 -0.14 -0.39
N THR A 60 -18.28 0.19 -0.81
CA THR A 60 -18.82 1.55 -0.64
C THR A 60 -18.99 1.92 0.83
N HIS A 61 -19.47 0.98 1.63
CA HIS A 61 -19.61 1.16 3.07
C HIS A 61 -18.25 1.45 3.70
N PHE A 62 -17.26 0.59 3.45
CA PHE A 62 -15.90 0.81 3.94
C PHE A 62 -15.28 2.13 3.47
N ALA A 63 -15.41 2.46 2.19
CA ALA A 63 -14.84 3.69 1.63
C ALA A 63 -15.42 4.96 2.28
N ARG A 64 -16.71 4.96 2.65
CA ARG A 64 -17.32 6.05 3.40
C ARG A 64 -16.77 6.18 4.81
N HIS A 65 -16.63 5.06 5.53
CA HIS A 65 -16.00 5.07 6.86
C HIS A 65 -14.55 5.55 6.79
N ALA A 66 -13.78 5.12 5.80
CA ALA A 66 -12.41 5.61 5.59
C ALA A 66 -12.36 7.13 5.29
N GLU A 67 -13.31 7.64 4.47
CA GLU A 67 -13.42 9.07 4.21
C GLU A 67 -13.78 9.86 5.47
N GLU A 68 -14.75 9.39 6.25
CA GLU A 68 -15.18 10.00 7.50
C GLU A 68 -14.11 9.97 8.58
N ALA A 69 -13.34 8.89 8.65
CA ALA A 69 -12.18 8.75 9.53
C ALA A 69 -11.02 9.68 9.17
N GLY A 70 -11.07 10.35 8.01
CA GLY A 70 -10.04 11.27 7.55
C GLY A 70 -8.81 10.58 6.95
N VAL A 71 -8.98 9.37 6.42
CA VAL A 71 -8.00 8.65 5.60
C VAL A 71 -7.85 9.35 4.26
N ASP A 72 -6.62 9.53 3.80
CA ASP A 72 -6.32 10.28 2.56
C ASP A 72 -6.67 9.47 1.29
N SER A 73 -6.39 8.17 1.28
CA SER A 73 -6.69 7.29 0.14
C SER A 73 -6.89 5.83 0.54
N VAL A 74 -7.50 5.06 -0.36
CA VAL A 74 -7.50 3.60 -0.28
C VAL A 74 -6.63 3.01 -1.38
N LEU A 75 -5.80 2.02 -1.03
CA LEU A 75 -5.07 1.20 -1.97
C LEU A 75 -5.96 0.04 -2.41
N ILE A 76 -6.19 -0.06 -3.72
CA ILE A 76 -6.89 -1.17 -4.36
C ILE A 76 -5.82 -2.09 -4.93
N SER A 77 -5.68 -3.27 -4.34
CA SER A 77 -4.65 -4.23 -4.72
C SER A 77 -4.94 -4.90 -6.07
N PHE A 78 -3.90 -5.49 -6.65
CA PHE A 78 -3.98 -6.26 -7.89
C PHE A 78 -3.43 -7.66 -7.67
N SER A 79 -4.27 -8.65 -7.84
CA SER A 79 -3.89 -10.07 -7.88
C SER A 79 -4.92 -10.88 -8.67
N ARG A 80 -4.59 -12.14 -8.99
CA ARG A 80 -5.53 -13.09 -9.63
C ARG A 80 -6.77 -13.38 -8.79
N TYR A 81 -6.77 -12.99 -7.53
CA TYR A 81 -7.87 -13.22 -6.59
C TYR A 81 -8.68 -11.95 -6.29
N GLU A 82 -8.39 -10.85 -6.98
CA GLU A 82 -9.01 -9.56 -6.74
C GLU A 82 -9.62 -8.99 -8.01
N PRO A 83 -10.70 -8.23 -7.89
CA PRO A 83 -11.26 -7.50 -9.01
C PRO A 83 -10.30 -6.47 -9.59
N ASP A 84 -10.54 -6.06 -10.83
CA ASP A 84 -9.75 -5.04 -11.50
C ASP A 84 -9.79 -3.70 -10.75
N PRO A 85 -8.64 -3.14 -10.34
CA PRO A 85 -8.59 -1.95 -9.49
C PRO A 85 -9.01 -0.66 -10.21
N PHE A 86 -8.92 -0.59 -11.55
CA PHE A 86 -9.41 0.56 -12.32
C PHE A 86 -10.94 0.65 -12.25
N LEU A 87 -11.60 -0.49 -12.47
CA LEU A 87 -13.06 -0.55 -12.46
C LEU A 87 -13.61 -0.30 -11.06
N VAL A 88 -12.99 -0.87 -10.03
CA VAL A 88 -13.37 -0.65 -8.64
C VAL A 88 -13.20 0.82 -8.25
N SER A 89 -12.08 1.46 -8.61
CA SER A 89 -11.86 2.88 -8.32
C SER A 89 -12.88 3.80 -8.98
N CYS A 90 -13.26 3.51 -10.23
CA CYS A 90 -14.31 4.26 -10.93
C CYS A 90 -15.67 4.14 -10.24
N ALA A 91 -16.04 2.92 -9.82
CA ALA A 91 -17.31 2.68 -9.12
C ALA A 91 -17.34 3.39 -7.75
N LEU A 92 -16.31 3.23 -6.93
CA LEU A 92 -16.22 3.84 -5.60
C LEU A 92 -16.09 5.37 -5.67
N GLY A 93 -15.42 5.89 -6.69
CA GLY A 93 -15.24 7.32 -6.90
C GLY A 93 -16.52 8.10 -7.05
N GLN A 94 -17.64 7.44 -7.40
CA GLN A 94 -18.98 8.04 -7.45
C GLN A 94 -19.64 8.06 -6.06
N ALA A 95 -19.21 7.20 -5.15
CA ALA A 95 -19.83 7.04 -3.82
C ALA A 95 -19.18 7.91 -2.73
N VAL A 96 -17.93 8.36 -2.94
CA VAL A 96 -17.15 9.20 -2.01
C VAL A 96 -16.71 10.50 -2.70
N LYS A 97 -16.43 11.54 -1.91
CA LYS A 97 -16.16 12.88 -2.45
C LYS A 97 -14.72 13.36 -2.29
N LYS A 98 -14.00 12.89 -1.26
CA LYS A 98 -12.66 13.36 -0.88
C LYS A 98 -11.62 12.24 -0.96
N LEU A 99 -12.03 11.01 -0.64
CA LEU A 99 -11.14 9.86 -0.59
C LEU A 99 -10.48 9.63 -1.95
N LYS A 100 -9.15 9.52 -1.97
CA LYS A 100 -8.36 9.21 -3.16
C LYS A 100 -8.21 7.69 -3.31
N PHE A 101 -7.75 7.26 -4.49
CA PHE A 101 -7.53 5.85 -4.83
C PHE A 101 -6.09 5.64 -5.28
N ILE A 102 -5.41 4.67 -4.70
CA ILE A 102 -4.11 4.19 -5.16
C ILE A 102 -4.36 2.89 -5.91
N ILE A 103 -4.26 2.89 -7.22
CA ILE A 103 -4.48 1.72 -8.07
C ILE A 103 -3.18 0.91 -8.12
N ALA A 104 -3.17 -0.32 -7.60
CA ALA A 104 -2.03 -1.20 -7.80
C ALA A 104 -2.05 -1.77 -9.22
N TYR A 105 -0.89 -1.80 -9.88
CA TYR A 105 -0.78 -2.30 -11.25
C TYR A 105 0.59 -2.92 -11.53
N ARG A 106 0.64 -3.81 -12.53
CA ARG A 106 1.87 -4.46 -13.01
C ARG A 106 2.22 -4.01 -14.42
N SER A 107 3.45 -3.55 -14.63
CA SER A 107 3.96 -3.33 -15.98
C SER A 107 3.91 -4.63 -16.79
N GLY A 108 3.55 -4.56 -18.05
CA GLY A 108 3.50 -5.72 -18.95
C GLY A 108 2.11 -6.34 -19.14
N LEU A 109 1.10 -5.94 -18.35
CA LEU A 109 -0.28 -6.39 -18.56
C LEU A 109 -1.00 -5.56 -19.63
N MET A 110 -0.53 -4.34 -19.91
CA MET A 110 -0.97 -3.52 -21.03
C MET A 110 0.16 -2.62 -21.54
N GLN A 111 -0.02 -2.05 -22.72
CA GLN A 111 0.91 -1.09 -23.29
C GLN A 111 0.90 0.23 -22.49
N PRO A 112 2.06 0.93 -22.37
CA PRO A 112 2.13 2.17 -21.59
C PRO A 112 1.14 3.25 -22.03
N ALA A 113 0.97 3.46 -23.33
CA ALA A 113 0.02 4.45 -23.85
C ALA A 113 -1.44 4.12 -23.46
N THR A 114 -1.84 2.85 -23.51
CA THR A 114 -3.17 2.40 -23.07
C THR A 114 -3.34 2.62 -21.56
N PHE A 115 -2.31 2.31 -20.77
CA PHE A 115 -2.32 2.56 -19.33
C PHE A 115 -2.50 4.05 -19.01
N VAL A 116 -1.73 4.93 -19.67
CA VAL A 116 -1.86 6.38 -19.49
C VAL A 116 -3.27 6.86 -19.87
N GLN A 117 -3.80 6.39 -21.00
CA GLN A 117 -5.16 6.74 -21.43
C GLN A 117 -6.21 6.32 -20.39
N GLN A 118 -6.09 5.12 -19.82
CA GLN A 118 -7.01 4.65 -18.77
C GLN A 118 -6.85 5.48 -17.49
N MET A 119 -5.62 5.76 -17.04
CA MET A 119 -5.36 6.60 -15.87
C MET A 119 -5.93 8.02 -16.05
N ASN A 120 -5.78 8.60 -17.23
CA ASN A 120 -6.34 9.90 -17.56
C ASN A 120 -7.89 9.86 -17.50
N THR A 121 -8.50 8.80 -18.03
CA THR A 121 -9.95 8.59 -17.96
C THR A 121 -10.42 8.44 -16.51
N VAL A 122 -9.74 7.60 -15.71
CA VAL A 122 -10.05 7.45 -14.29
C VAL A 122 -9.92 8.80 -13.57
N SER A 123 -8.85 9.55 -13.82
CA SER A 123 -8.64 10.86 -13.19
C SER A 123 -9.81 11.81 -13.45
N ALA A 124 -10.37 11.82 -14.67
CA ALA A 124 -11.54 12.59 -15.00
C ALA A 124 -12.80 12.11 -14.24
N LEU A 125 -13.03 10.78 -14.19
CA LEU A 125 -14.20 10.19 -13.53
C LEU A 125 -14.19 10.39 -12.01
N VAL A 126 -13.01 10.36 -11.38
CA VAL A 126 -12.85 10.55 -9.94
C VAL A 126 -12.34 11.95 -9.57
N GLN A 127 -12.39 12.92 -10.50
CA GLN A 127 -12.02 14.32 -10.25
C GLN A 127 -10.60 14.49 -9.71
N GLY A 128 -9.61 13.81 -10.31
CA GLY A 128 -8.20 13.89 -9.94
C GLY A 128 -7.78 13.07 -8.72
N ARG A 129 -8.71 12.40 -8.05
CA ARG A 129 -8.45 11.64 -6.81
C ARG A 129 -7.87 10.26 -7.09
N VAL A 130 -6.81 10.18 -7.89
CA VAL A 130 -6.16 8.92 -8.26
C VAL A 130 -4.63 9.04 -8.29
N SER A 131 -3.98 8.02 -7.82
CA SER A 131 -2.55 7.73 -7.96
C SER A 131 -2.39 6.24 -8.26
N PHE A 132 -1.18 5.76 -8.50
CA PHE A 132 -1.00 4.34 -8.70
C PHE A 132 0.27 3.80 -8.04
N ASN A 133 0.22 2.51 -7.75
CA ASN A 133 1.33 1.75 -7.20
C ASN A 133 1.81 0.72 -8.22
N ILE A 134 3.01 0.90 -8.73
CA ILE A 134 3.62 -0.08 -9.61
C ILE A 134 4.26 -1.20 -8.80
N VAL A 135 3.93 -2.43 -9.16
CA VAL A 135 4.47 -3.64 -8.54
C VAL A 135 5.12 -4.52 -9.61
N ALA A 136 6.32 -5.02 -9.34
CA ALA A 136 6.98 -5.95 -10.26
C ALA A 136 6.40 -7.38 -10.19
N GLY A 137 5.62 -7.66 -9.13
CA GLY A 137 5.07 -8.99 -8.82
C GLY A 137 6.07 -9.87 -8.05
N SER A 138 5.60 -10.48 -6.97
CA SER A 138 6.40 -11.30 -6.07
C SER A 138 6.35 -12.80 -6.38
N SER A 139 5.27 -13.27 -7.02
CA SER A 139 5.08 -14.68 -7.38
C SER A 139 5.32 -14.92 -8.86
N SER A 140 6.36 -15.68 -9.20
CA SER A 140 6.64 -16.08 -10.58
C SER A 140 5.55 -17.00 -11.15
N GLU A 141 4.88 -17.79 -10.32
CA GLU A 141 3.76 -18.63 -10.73
C GLU A 141 2.56 -17.77 -11.18
N GLU A 142 2.20 -16.76 -10.38
CA GLU A 142 1.12 -15.84 -10.72
C GLU A 142 1.44 -15.04 -11.99
N GLN A 143 2.69 -14.59 -12.16
CA GLN A 143 3.11 -13.88 -13.36
C GLN A 143 2.92 -14.72 -14.63
N ARG A 144 3.32 -16.00 -14.59
CA ARG A 144 3.12 -16.93 -15.70
C ARG A 144 1.64 -17.15 -16.03
N GLY A 145 0.78 -17.15 -14.99
CA GLY A 145 -0.68 -17.21 -15.19
C GLY A 145 -1.25 -16.03 -15.97
N TYR A 146 -0.59 -14.87 -15.93
CA TYR A 146 -0.91 -13.70 -16.75
C TYR A 146 -0.12 -13.62 -18.07
N GLY A 147 0.67 -14.66 -18.40
CA GLY A 147 1.48 -14.68 -19.62
C GLY A 147 2.81 -13.96 -19.51
N ASP A 148 3.25 -13.61 -18.28
CA ASP A 148 4.53 -12.95 -18.01
C ASP A 148 5.57 -13.97 -17.56
N PHE A 149 6.56 -14.24 -18.43
CA PHE A 149 7.64 -15.21 -18.21
C PHE A 149 8.98 -14.56 -17.88
N LEU A 150 9.01 -13.25 -17.67
CA LEU A 150 10.23 -12.53 -17.34
C LEU A 150 10.70 -12.87 -15.92
N SER A 151 12.03 -12.89 -15.74
CA SER A 151 12.68 -12.97 -14.44
C SER A 151 12.35 -11.75 -13.58
N HIS A 152 12.58 -11.83 -12.27
CA HIS A 152 12.38 -10.72 -11.34
C HIS A 152 13.09 -9.44 -11.80
N ASP A 153 14.36 -9.53 -12.17
CA ASP A 153 15.14 -8.37 -12.60
C ASP A 153 14.68 -7.80 -13.95
N GLU A 154 14.27 -8.66 -14.87
CA GLU A 154 13.71 -8.21 -16.15
C GLU A 154 12.35 -7.52 -15.97
N ARG A 155 11.54 -7.94 -15.00
CA ARG A 155 10.29 -7.25 -14.67
C ARG A 155 10.54 -5.82 -14.16
N TYR A 156 11.59 -5.60 -13.36
CA TYR A 156 11.97 -4.24 -12.95
C TYR A 156 12.51 -3.42 -14.11
N ALA A 157 13.35 -3.99 -14.97
CA ALA A 157 13.85 -3.29 -16.16
C ALA A 157 12.71 -2.91 -17.12
N ARG A 158 11.72 -3.80 -17.30
CA ARG A 158 10.50 -3.48 -18.06
C ARG A 158 9.66 -2.40 -17.37
N ALA A 159 9.55 -2.43 -16.03
CA ALA A 159 8.83 -1.40 -15.29
C ALA A 159 9.48 -0.03 -15.42
N GLU A 160 10.79 0.05 -15.52
CA GLU A 160 11.51 1.30 -15.75
C GLU A 160 11.18 1.90 -17.12
N GLU A 161 11.25 1.11 -18.21
CA GLU A 161 10.81 1.55 -19.54
C GLU A 161 9.33 1.96 -19.56
N PHE A 162 8.48 1.16 -18.91
CA PHE A 162 7.05 1.44 -18.80
C PHE A 162 6.78 2.81 -18.15
N LEU A 163 7.39 3.07 -17.01
CA LEU A 163 7.20 4.32 -16.29
C LEU A 163 7.85 5.51 -17.01
N ALA A 164 8.98 5.30 -17.68
CA ALA A 164 9.60 6.34 -18.50
C ALA A 164 8.67 6.81 -19.62
N ILE A 165 8.02 5.87 -20.32
CA ILE A 165 7.03 6.18 -21.36
C ILE A 165 5.79 6.85 -20.76
N CYS A 166 5.27 6.34 -19.64
CA CYS A 166 4.12 6.95 -18.96
C CYS A 166 4.42 8.40 -18.55
N ASN A 167 5.59 8.64 -17.96
CA ASN A 167 6.02 9.98 -17.58
C ASN A 167 6.18 10.90 -18.79
N ALA A 168 6.70 10.39 -19.92
CA ALA A 168 6.81 11.17 -21.15
C ALA A 168 5.44 11.63 -21.66
N PHE A 169 4.41 10.76 -21.62
CA PHE A 169 3.05 11.13 -21.99
C PHE A 169 2.41 12.16 -21.05
N TRP A 170 2.69 12.11 -19.74
CA TRP A 170 2.12 13.05 -18.78
C TRP A 170 2.85 14.39 -18.73
N MET A 171 4.17 14.38 -18.86
CA MET A 171 5.01 15.57 -18.63
C MET A 171 5.46 16.25 -19.93
N GLY A 172 5.35 15.57 -21.06
CA GLY A 172 5.74 16.08 -22.37
C GLY A 172 4.61 16.86 -23.05
N ASP A 173 4.98 17.89 -23.76
CA ASP A 173 4.13 18.66 -24.69
C ASP A 173 4.33 18.24 -26.15
N GLN A 174 5.24 17.31 -26.39
CA GLN A 174 5.63 16.78 -27.70
C GLN A 174 5.11 15.35 -27.89
N GLU A 175 5.17 14.86 -29.12
CA GLU A 175 4.96 13.45 -29.43
C GLU A 175 6.01 12.57 -28.72
N VAL A 176 5.59 11.40 -28.26
CA VAL A 176 6.46 10.47 -27.54
C VAL A 176 7.08 9.49 -28.53
N ASP A 177 8.41 9.54 -28.66
CA ASP A 177 9.20 8.53 -29.32
C ASP A 177 10.06 7.79 -28.30
N PHE A 178 9.94 6.46 -28.26
CA PHE A 178 10.69 5.61 -27.34
C PHE A 178 11.07 4.30 -28.02
N LYS A 179 12.32 3.87 -27.87
CA LYS A 179 12.81 2.59 -28.35
C LYS A 179 13.64 1.90 -27.28
N GLY A 180 13.00 0.98 -26.57
CA GLY A 180 13.60 0.18 -25.52
C GLY A 180 13.71 -1.30 -25.89
N LYS A 181 14.05 -2.11 -24.89
CA LYS A 181 14.09 -3.58 -25.00
C LYS A 181 12.67 -4.19 -24.96
N TYR A 182 11.79 -3.60 -24.14
CA TYR A 182 10.45 -4.16 -23.84
C TYR A 182 9.35 -3.40 -24.54
N TYR A 183 9.54 -2.13 -24.81
CA TYR A 183 8.53 -1.27 -25.42
C TYR A 183 9.10 -0.43 -26.55
N GLN A 184 8.25 -0.14 -27.52
CA GLN A 184 8.53 0.84 -28.58
C GLN A 184 7.28 1.69 -28.78
N VAL A 185 7.48 3.00 -28.90
CA VAL A 185 6.45 3.99 -29.23
C VAL A 185 7.00 4.91 -30.30
N GLU A 186 6.22 5.17 -31.34
CA GLU A 186 6.57 6.08 -32.42
C GLU A 186 5.45 7.11 -32.57
N GLN A 187 5.83 8.40 -32.53
CA GLN A 187 4.91 9.54 -32.64
C GLN A 187 3.67 9.43 -31.74
N GLY A 188 3.89 8.90 -30.51
CA GLY A 188 2.82 8.64 -29.54
C GLY A 188 2.17 9.94 -29.06
N LYS A 189 0.83 10.03 -29.14
CA LYS A 189 0.05 11.19 -28.74
C LYS A 189 -1.27 10.78 -28.11
N LEU A 190 -1.60 11.39 -26.98
CA LEU A 190 -2.86 11.19 -26.30
C LEU A 190 -3.60 12.53 -26.17
N ALA A 191 -4.88 12.54 -26.57
CA ALA A 191 -5.71 13.75 -26.48
C ALA A 191 -6.43 13.89 -25.12
N THR A 192 -6.40 12.84 -24.30
CA THR A 192 -7.01 12.85 -22.96
C THR A 192 -5.99 13.28 -21.92
N PRO A 193 -6.13 14.45 -21.26
CA PRO A 193 -5.21 14.89 -20.22
C PRO A 193 -5.42 14.15 -18.90
N PHE A 194 -4.40 14.09 -18.06
CA PHE A 194 -4.57 13.77 -16.65
C PHE A 194 -5.27 14.94 -15.95
N ILE A 195 -6.33 14.66 -15.20
CA ILE A 195 -7.10 15.68 -14.45
C ILE A 195 -6.63 15.65 -13.00
N SER A 196 -6.16 16.79 -12.52
CA SER A 196 -5.86 17.02 -11.09
C SER A 196 -5.90 18.52 -10.81
N ALA A 197 -6.10 18.90 -9.55
CA ALA A 197 -6.12 20.29 -9.13
C ALA A 197 -4.69 20.92 -9.08
N ASP A 198 -3.68 20.11 -8.80
CA ASP A 198 -2.34 20.56 -8.41
C ASP A 198 -1.18 19.74 -9.04
N GLN A 199 -1.50 18.72 -9.84
CA GLN A 199 -0.51 17.80 -10.39
C GLN A 199 -0.69 17.63 -11.90
N ILE A 200 0.41 17.51 -12.61
CA ILE A 200 0.43 17.24 -14.07
C ILE A 200 0.39 15.74 -14.38
N ARG A 201 0.68 14.91 -13.39
CA ARG A 201 0.69 13.45 -13.46
C ARG A 201 0.27 12.84 -12.13
N PRO A 202 -0.15 11.57 -12.09
CA PRO A 202 -0.43 10.89 -10.82
C PRO A 202 0.84 10.74 -9.97
N GLU A 203 0.66 10.67 -8.66
CA GLU A 203 1.69 10.16 -7.76
C GLU A 203 1.98 8.69 -8.08
N ILE A 204 3.25 8.31 -8.08
CA ILE A 204 3.73 6.98 -8.45
C ILE A 204 4.39 6.33 -7.24
N TYR A 205 3.70 5.38 -6.65
CA TYR A 205 4.27 4.52 -5.61
C TYR A 205 5.01 3.36 -6.26
N VAL A 206 6.23 3.09 -5.81
CA VAL A 206 7.01 1.93 -6.27
C VAL A 206 7.17 0.97 -5.10
N SER A 207 6.59 -0.21 -5.21
CA SER A 207 6.65 -1.23 -4.15
C SER A 207 7.89 -2.09 -4.23
N GLY A 208 8.49 -2.39 -3.08
CA GLY A 208 9.55 -3.39 -2.94
C GLY A 208 10.63 -3.03 -1.94
N HIS A 209 11.50 -4.01 -1.64
CA HIS A 209 12.62 -3.89 -0.70
C HIS A 209 13.99 -4.04 -1.36
N SER A 210 14.04 -4.52 -2.61
CA SER A 210 15.27 -4.78 -3.33
C SER A 210 15.94 -3.49 -3.81
N GLU A 211 17.23 -3.54 -4.08
CA GLU A 211 17.98 -2.45 -4.72
C GLU A 211 17.36 -2.03 -6.06
N ARG A 212 16.75 -2.99 -6.80
CA ARG A 212 16.03 -2.71 -8.05
C ARG A 212 14.79 -1.85 -7.80
N SER A 213 14.03 -2.13 -6.74
CA SER A 213 12.88 -1.29 -6.38
C SER A 213 13.29 0.09 -5.90
N GLU A 214 14.39 0.18 -5.15
CA GLU A 214 14.97 1.46 -4.71
C GLU A 214 15.39 2.31 -5.93
N ALA A 215 16.13 1.73 -6.86
CA ALA A 215 16.56 2.41 -8.08
C ALA A 215 15.37 2.88 -8.93
N LEU A 216 14.34 2.03 -9.09
CA LEU A 216 13.12 2.38 -9.83
C LEU A 216 12.34 3.51 -9.14
N ALA A 217 12.24 3.48 -7.81
CA ALA A 217 11.60 4.56 -7.06
C ALA A 217 12.32 5.89 -7.26
N TYR A 218 13.65 5.87 -7.28
CA TYR A 218 14.47 7.06 -7.45
C TYR A 218 14.45 7.62 -8.89
N SER A 219 14.36 6.75 -9.90
CA SER A 219 14.37 7.17 -11.30
C SER A 219 12.99 7.59 -11.81
N GLN A 220 11.91 6.95 -11.37
CA GLN A 220 10.58 7.10 -11.97
C GLN A 220 9.44 7.36 -10.98
N GLY A 221 9.64 7.07 -9.69
CA GLY A 221 8.61 7.18 -8.67
C GLY A 221 8.46 8.57 -8.05
N THR A 222 7.48 8.71 -7.18
CA THR A 222 7.30 9.83 -6.25
C THR A 222 7.40 9.39 -4.81
N CYS A 223 7.10 8.10 -4.55
CA CYS A 223 7.13 7.50 -3.23
C CYS A 223 7.61 6.04 -3.30
N TRP A 224 8.47 5.64 -2.39
CA TRP A 224 8.91 4.26 -2.25
C TRP A 224 8.09 3.56 -1.16
N LEU A 225 7.31 2.55 -1.57
CA LEU A 225 6.43 1.78 -0.68
C LEU A 225 7.15 0.52 -0.18
N ARG A 226 7.31 0.44 1.14
CA ARG A 226 7.98 -0.66 1.83
C ARG A 226 7.09 -1.24 2.92
N VAL A 227 7.37 -2.45 3.37
CA VAL A 227 6.82 -2.97 4.64
C VAL A 227 7.55 -2.31 5.81
N ALA A 228 6.84 -2.10 6.91
CA ALA A 228 7.42 -1.53 8.11
C ALA A 228 8.50 -2.46 8.73
N GLU A 229 9.58 -1.85 9.18
CA GLU A 229 10.68 -2.45 9.94
C GLU A 229 10.96 -1.54 11.16
N ALA A 230 11.82 -1.96 12.08
CA ALA A 230 12.20 -1.10 13.19
C ALA A 230 12.76 0.25 12.72
N PRO A 231 12.39 1.38 13.35
CA PRO A 231 12.80 2.72 12.93
C PRO A 231 14.30 2.89 12.73
N GLU A 232 15.11 2.28 13.58
CA GLU A 232 16.59 2.34 13.50
C GLU A 232 17.12 1.71 12.22
N LYS A 233 16.47 0.61 11.76
CA LYS A 233 16.83 -0.08 10.52
C LYS A 233 16.39 0.72 9.29
N LEU A 234 15.27 1.43 9.40
CA LEU A 234 14.72 2.25 8.31
C LEU A 234 15.39 3.62 8.17
N ALA A 235 15.89 4.21 9.25
CA ALA A 235 16.42 5.58 9.23
C ALA A 235 17.44 5.84 8.11
N PRO A 236 18.47 5.01 7.86
CA PRO A 236 19.42 5.24 6.76
C PRO A 236 18.76 5.11 5.37
N VAL A 237 17.77 4.26 5.22
CA VAL A 237 17.02 4.07 3.96
C VAL A 237 16.16 5.30 3.68
N VAL A 238 15.44 5.78 4.67
CA VAL A 238 14.59 6.97 4.58
C VAL A 238 15.42 8.22 4.30
N ALA A 239 16.59 8.36 4.93
CA ALA A 239 17.50 9.47 4.68
C ALA A 239 17.94 9.54 3.20
N ARG A 240 18.35 8.40 2.61
CA ARG A 240 18.71 8.33 1.18
C ARG A 240 17.56 8.69 0.25
N ALA A 241 16.33 8.25 0.57
CA ALA A 241 15.15 8.59 -0.23
C ALA A 241 14.87 10.10 -0.19
N ARG A 242 14.93 10.71 1.00
CA ARG A 242 14.72 12.15 1.20
C ARG A 242 15.75 13.01 0.46
N GLU A 243 17.03 12.62 0.44
CA GLU A 243 18.08 13.31 -0.32
C GLU A 243 17.76 13.38 -1.82
N ARG A 244 16.94 12.45 -2.33
CA ARG A 244 16.48 12.39 -3.72
C ARG A 244 15.08 12.97 -3.94
N GLY A 245 14.48 13.54 -2.91
CA GLY A 245 13.13 14.11 -2.97
C GLY A 245 12.01 13.07 -3.09
N ILE A 246 12.29 11.80 -2.72
CA ILE A 246 11.33 10.70 -2.80
C ILE A 246 10.71 10.49 -1.41
N GLY A 247 9.36 10.43 -1.36
CA GLY A 247 8.62 10.03 -0.17
C GLY A 247 8.87 8.56 0.20
N VAL A 248 8.67 8.22 1.46
CA VAL A 248 8.67 6.83 1.93
C VAL A 248 7.32 6.51 2.55
N CYS A 249 6.66 5.50 2.01
CA CYS A 249 5.40 4.96 2.51
C CYS A 249 5.64 3.60 3.16
N LEU A 250 5.10 3.39 4.36
CA LEU A 250 5.20 2.11 5.06
C LEU A 250 3.88 1.34 5.02
N ARG A 251 3.94 0.09 4.58
CA ARG A 251 2.84 -0.87 4.68
C ARG A 251 2.91 -1.57 6.03
N LEU A 252 1.82 -1.53 6.80
CA LEU A 252 1.68 -2.20 8.09
C LEU A 252 0.22 -2.54 8.39
N CYS A 253 0.03 -3.40 9.37
CA CYS A 253 -1.27 -3.65 9.97
C CYS A 253 -1.41 -2.89 11.28
N LEU A 254 -2.65 -2.67 11.70
CA LEU A 254 -2.99 -1.97 12.93
C LEU A 254 -3.90 -2.83 13.80
N LEU A 255 -3.55 -2.96 15.07
CA LEU A 255 -4.40 -3.56 16.09
C LEU A 255 -4.45 -2.65 17.31
N CYS A 256 -5.51 -1.84 17.38
CA CYS A 256 -5.74 -0.87 18.43
C CYS A 256 -6.77 -1.38 19.43
N ARG A 257 -6.47 -1.33 20.72
CA ARG A 257 -7.40 -1.65 21.80
C ARG A 257 -7.26 -0.64 22.95
N PRO A 258 -8.30 -0.47 23.79
CA PRO A 258 -8.22 0.46 24.92
C PRO A 258 -7.10 0.13 25.92
N ALA A 259 -6.75 -1.16 26.04
CA ALA A 259 -5.64 -1.63 26.88
C ALA A 259 -4.65 -2.45 26.04
N ARG A 260 -3.35 -2.24 26.31
CA ARG A 260 -2.26 -2.93 25.61
C ARG A 260 -2.34 -4.45 25.76
N GLU A 261 -2.64 -4.93 26.96
CA GLU A 261 -2.78 -6.37 27.26
C GLU A 261 -3.90 -7.02 26.46
N GLU A 262 -4.94 -6.27 26.14
CA GLU A 262 -6.02 -6.72 25.25
C GLU A 262 -5.54 -6.83 23.80
N ALA A 263 -4.84 -5.81 23.31
CA ALA A 263 -4.27 -5.85 21.96
C ALA A 263 -3.31 -7.04 21.78
N VAL A 264 -2.44 -7.29 22.75
CA VAL A 264 -1.53 -8.45 22.75
C VAL A 264 -2.29 -9.77 22.75
N ARG A 265 -3.27 -9.93 23.63
CA ARG A 265 -4.08 -11.16 23.67
C ARG A 265 -4.81 -11.43 22.35
N VAL A 266 -5.36 -10.40 21.72
CA VAL A 266 -6.01 -10.54 20.41
C VAL A 266 -4.98 -10.94 19.36
N ALA A 267 -3.83 -10.30 19.30
CA ALA A 267 -2.75 -10.64 18.36
C ALA A 267 -2.30 -12.10 18.52
N GLU A 268 -2.05 -12.55 19.74
CA GLU A 268 -1.62 -13.91 20.03
C GLU A 268 -2.69 -14.95 19.68
N SER A 269 -3.97 -14.60 19.85
CA SER A 269 -5.09 -15.49 19.50
C SER A 269 -5.28 -15.67 17.98
N LEU A 270 -4.67 -14.80 17.16
CA LEU A 270 -4.66 -14.91 15.70
C LEU A 270 -3.57 -15.85 15.17
N LEU A 271 -2.60 -16.22 16.01
CA LEU A 271 -1.58 -17.19 15.63
C LEU A 271 -2.22 -18.54 15.31
N PRO A 272 -1.72 -19.27 14.31
CA PRO A 272 -2.16 -20.63 14.01
C PRO A 272 -2.01 -21.55 15.23
N VAL A 273 -2.91 -22.52 15.37
CA VAL A 273 -2.86 -23.54 16.44
C VAL A 273 -1.58 -24.37 16.31
N ASP A 274 -1.23 -24.75 15.09
CA ASP A 274 0.07 -25.35 14.79
C ASP A 274 1.03 -24.26 14.27
N ARG A 275 1.90 -23.81 15.16
CA ARG A 275 2.88 -22.76 14.89
C ARG A 275 3.97 -23.17 13.89
N HIS A 276 4.03 -24.45 13.51
CA HIS A 276 4.99 -24.98 12.53
C HIS A 276 4.41 -25.09 11.11
N GLU A 277 3.11 -24.96 10.94
CA GLU A 277 2.50 -24.91 9.62
C GLU A 277 2.59 -23.50 9.03
N SER A 278 3.36 -23.34 7.96
CA SER A 278 3.22 -22.19 7.07
C SER A 278 1.87 -22.33 6.35
N THR A 279 0.90 -21.52 6.74
CA THR A 279 -0.45 -21.53 6.13
C THR A 279 -0.47 -20.82 4.77
N THR A 280 0.63 -20.16 4.39
CA THR A 280 0.74 -19.52 3.09
C THR A 280 1.01 -20.52 1.98
N LYS A 281 -0.02 -20.77 1.18
CA LYS A 281 0.10 -21.47 -0.10
C LYS A 281 0.61 -20.57 -1.23
N LEU A 282 0.74 -19.28 -0.98
CA LEU A 282 1.32 -18.33 -1.92
C LEU A 282 2.82 -18.60 -2.04
N LYS A 283 3.23 -19.10 -3.18
CA LYS A 283 4.65 -19.21 -3.56
C LYS A 283 5.15 -17.82 -3.93
N ASP A 284 5.51 -17.03 -2.92
CA ASP A 284 6.16 -15.75 -3.08
C ASP A 284 7.67 -15.98 -3.12
N ASP A 285 8.29 -15.59 -4.23
CA ASP A 285 9.73 -15.75 -4.47
C ASP A 285 10.55 -14.57 -3.93
N SER A 286 9.89 -13.58 -3.30
CA SER A 286 10.55 -12.37 -2.82
C SER A 286 11.52 -12.67 -1.65
N GLN A 287 12.59 -11.91 -1.60
CA GLN A 287 13.57 -11.97 -0.50
C GLN A 287 12.87 -11.71 0.85
N MET A 288 12.01 -10.70 0.89
CA MET A 288 11.27 -10.28 2.08
C MET A 288 10.37 -11.40 2.65
N TYR A 289 9.76 -12.22 1.77
CA TYR A 289 8.94 -13.34 2.19
C TYR A 289 9.80 -14.43 2.84
N ARG A 290 10.95 -14.77 2.22
CA ARG A 290 11.89 -15.75 2.79
C ARG A 290 12.45 -15.30 4.13
N GLU A 291 12.82 -14.02 4.26
CA GLU A 291 13.27 -13.44 5.52
C GLU A 291 12.17 -13.50 6.58
N GLY A 292 10.93 -13.17 6.21
CA GLY A 292 9.77 -13.24 7.11
C GLY A 292 9.52 -14.64 7.66
N GLN A 293 9.66 -15.68 6.83
CA GLN A 293 9.48 -17.06 7.26
C GLN A 293 10.56 -17.55 8.24
N SER A 294 11.71 -16.89 8.30
CA SER A 294 12.80 -17.26 9.20
C SER A 294 12.68 -16.68 10.61
N ILE A 295 11.71 -15.80 10.86
CA ILE A 295 11.50 -15.14 12.16
C ILE A 295 11.04 -16.19 13.19
N LYS A 296 11.78 -16.28 14.31
CA LYS A 296 11.46 -17.18 15.42
C LYS A 296 10.47 -16.54 16.39
N SER A 297 9.80 -17.36 17.18
CA SER A 297 8.74 -16.88 18.09
C SER A 297 9.23 -15.95 19.20
N ASP A 298 10.47 -16.05 19.62
CA ASP A 298 11.12 -15.15 20.57
C ASP A 298 11.57 -13.81 19.96
N GLU A 299 11.53 -13.71 18.62
CA GLU A 299 11.90 -12.53 17.83
C GLU A 299 10.69 -11.77 17.27
N TYR A 300 9.45 -12.10 17.68
CA TYR A 300 8.24 -11.48 17.13
C TYR A 300 8.11 -9.98 17.43
N TRP A 301 8.76 -9.47 18.44
CA TRP A 301 8.76 -8.06 18.79
C TRP A 301 10.01 -7.35 18.28
N LEU A 302 9.84 -6.49 17.28
CA LEU A 302 10.94 -5.66 16.76
C LEU A 302 11.19 -4.42 17.62
N ASN A 303 10.15 -3.92 18.26
CA ASN A 303 10.18 -2.88 19.28
C ASN A 303 8.90 -2.99 20.12
N PRO A 304 8.69 -2.14 21.17
CA PRO A 304 7.52 -2.26 22.03
C PRO A 304 6.16 -2.20 21.33
N SER A 305 6.03 -1.62 20.15
CA SER A 305 4.76 -1.50 19.43
C SER A 305 4.70 -2.27 18.10
N LEU A 306 5.84 -2.71 17.57
CA LEU A 306 5.92 -3.39 16.27
C LEU A 306 6.09 -4.91 16.44
N TRP A 307 5.05 -5.64 16.07
CA TRP A 307 4.95 -7.09 16.23
C TRP A 307 4.87 -7.81 14.87
N THR A 308 5.57 -8.91 14.75
CA THR A 308 5.70 -9.70 13.51
C THR A 308 5.20 -11.14 13.62
N GLY A 309 4.45 -11.47 14.67
CA GLY A 309 4.05 -12.86 14.92
C GLY A 309 3.21 -13.51 13.81
N LEU A 310 2.48 -12.73 13.00
CA LEU A 310 1.76 -13.26 11.84
C LEU A 310 2.64 -13.39 10.59
N VAL A 311 3.80 -12.74 10.55
CA VAL A 311 4.67 -12.71 9.37
C VAL A 311 5.15 -14.08 8.92
N PRO A 312 5.63 -14.98 9.78
CA PRO A 312 6.06 -16.32 9.39
C PRO A 312 4.94 -17.17 8.76
N HIS A 313 3.71 -16.88 9.12
CA HIS A 313 2.54 -17.66 8.71
C HIS A 313 1.81 -17.10 7.50
N TYR A 314 1.78 -15.76 7.35
CA TYR A 314 0.92 -15.07 6.37
C TYR A 314 1.68 -14.06 5.50
N GLY A 315 2.97 -13.88 5.73
CA GLY A 315 3.84 -13.02 4.93
C GLY A 315 4.08 -11.63 5.54
N PRO A 316 5.05 -10.89 4.96
CA PRO A 316 5.61 -9.68 5.58
C PRO A 316 4.63 -8.50 5.68
N VAL A 317 3.59 -8.46 4.86
CA VAL A 317 2.54 -7.42 4.94
C VAL A 317 1.75 -7.43 6.24
N TRP A 318 1.88 -8.50 7.05
CA TRP A 318 1.26 -8.66 8.35
C TRP A 318 2.09 -8.12 9.52
N THR A 319 3.16 -7.39 9.27
CA THR A 319 3.85 -6.60 10.29
C THR A 319 2.86 -5.63 10.91
N THR A 320 2.69 -5.68 12.23
CA THR A 320 1.57 -5.04 12.93
C THR A 320 2.04 -4.05 13.99
N LEU A 321 1.56 -2.81 13.93
CA LEU A 321 1.57 -1.92 15.09
C LEU A 321 0.41 -2.30 16.00
N LEU A 322 0.70 -2.58 17.27
CA LEU A 322 -0.32 -2.93 18.24
C LEU A 322 -0.11 -2.21 19.58
N GLY A 323 -1.21 -1.87 20.21
CA GLY A 323 -1.24 -1.17 21.48
C GLY A 323 -2.50 -0.33 21.70
N THR A 324 -2.39 0.63 22.59
CA THR A 324 -3.39 1.67 22.83
C THR A 324 -3.34 2.74 21.74
N PRO A 325 -4.39 3.58 21.58
CA PRO A 325 -4.37 4.70 20.63
C PRO A 325 -3.13 5.60 20.80
N ARG A 326 -2.71 5.84 22.04
CA ARG A 326 -1.54 6.68 22.34
C ARG A 326 -0.24 6.03 21.91
N GLU A 327 -0.01 4.75 22.24
CA GLU A 327 1.19 4.02 21.84
C GLU A 327 1.33 3.93 20.31
N ILE A 328 0.22 3.71 19.62
CA ILE A 328 0.19 3.68 18.15
C ILE A 328 0.50 5.06 17.57
N ALA A 329 -0.09 6.13 18.10
CA ALA A 329 0.19 7.48 17.64
C ALA A 329 1.68 7.86 17.88
N GLU A 330 2.25 7.51 19.02
CA GLU A 330 3.67 7.72 19.33
C GLU A 330 4.59 6.96 18.38
N ALA A 331 4.27 5.70 18.05
CA ALA A 331 5.02 4.89 17.08
C ALA A 331 4.96 5.49 15.66
N LEU A 332 3.78 5.94 15.20
CA LEU A 332 3.64 6.60 13.90
C LEU A 332 4.43 7.92 13.83
N LEU A 333 4.44 8.69 14.91
CA LEU A 333 5.24 9.92 15.01
C LEU A 333 6.75 9.62 15.04
N GLU A 334 7.18 8.51 15.62
CA GLU A 334 8.57 8.09 15.59
C GLU A 334 9.05 7.81 14.18
N TYR A 335 8.27 7.09 13.38
CA TYR A 335 8.53 6.93 11.94
C TYR A 335 8.57 8.27 11.21
N GLY A 336 7.66 9.17 11.53
CA GLY A 336 7.66 10.53 10.97
C GLY A 336 8.95 11.29 11.29
N ARG A 337 9.48 11.19 12.51
CA ARG A 337 10.74 11.86 12.91
C ARG A 337 11.95 11.37 12.10
N ILE A 338 12.01 10.12 11.71
CA ILE A 338 13.06 9.61 10.82
C ILE A 338 12.83 9.98 9.35
N GLY A 339 11.65 10.55 9.01
CA GLY A 339 11.33 11.08 7.69
C GLY A 339 10.40 10.22 6.82
N VAL A 340 9.75 9.22 7.39
CA VAL A 340 8.61 8.54 6.74
C VAL A 340 7.51 9.56 6.50
N THR A 341 6.89 9.52 5.34
CA THR A 341 5.88 10.51 4.92
C THR A 341 4.47 9.95 4.92
N GLU A 342 4.33 8.64 4.76
CA GLU A 342 3.04 8.02 4.50
C GLU A 342 2.95 6.60 5.08
N PHE A 343 1.71 6.17 5.31
CA PHE A 343 1.41 4.81 5.77
C PHE A 343 0.24 4.22 4.98
N ILE A 344 0.37 2.96 4.55
CA ILE A 344 -0.75 2.16 4.08
C ILE A 344 -1.08 1.13 5.15
N ILE A 345 -2.28 1.21 5.69
CA ILE A 345 -2.73 0.46 6.86
C ILE A 345 -3.78 -0.58 6.45
N SER A 346 -3.84 -1.69 7.16
CA SER A 346 -5.02 -2.55 7.28
C SER A 346 -5.30 -2.80 8.76
N GLY A 347 -6.55 -3.15 9.07
CA GLY A 347 -6.96 -3.47 10.44
C GLY A 347 -7.83 -4.72 10.53
N TRP A 348 -8.20 -5.11 11.74
CA TRP A 348 -9.09 -6.23 12.00
C TRP A 348 -9.99 -5.97 13.21
N PRO A 349 -11.30 -5.95 13.01
CA PRO A 349 -12.05 -5.80 11.76
C PRO A 349 -11.75 -4.47 11.08
N GLU A 350 -11.90 -4.39 9.76
CA GLU A 350 -11.43 -3.22 9.00
C GLU A 350 -12.20 -1.94 9.34
N VAL A 351 -13.54 -1.98 9.33
CA VAL A 351 -14.37 -0.79 9.59
C VAL A 351 -14.20 -0.32 11.04
N GLU A 352 -14.26 -1.23 12.02
CA GLU A 352 -14.02 -0.87 13.42
C GLU A 352 -12.64 -0.24 13.61
N THR A 353 -11.61 -0.80 12.96
CA THR A 353 -10.24 -0.33 13.12
C THR A 353 -10.04 1.03 12.45
N VAL A 354 -10.61 1.27 11.26
CA VAL A 354 -10.51 2.58 10.61
C VAL A 354 -11.26 3.66 11.39
N ASP A 355 -12.41 3.33 11.97
CA ASP A 355 -13.18 4.26 12.80
C ASP A 355 -12.42 4.62 14.09
N VAL A 356 -11.84 3.63 14.78
CA VAL A 356 -10.98 3.87 15.97
C VAL A 356 -9.76 4.69 15.59
N PHE A 357 -9.12 4.40 14.45
CA PHE A 357 -7.99 5.18 13.96
C PHE A 357 -8.37 6.64 13.76
N GLY A 358 -9.46 6.93 13.06
CA GLY A 358 -9.93 8.29 12.79
C GLY A 358 -10.31 9.05 14.06
N ARG A 359 -10.98 8.39 15.01
CA ARG A 359 -11.50 9.01 16.23
C ARG A 359 -10.44 9.17 17.31
N GLU A 360 -9.52 8.21 17.48
CA GLU A 360 -8.65 8.13 18.65
C GLU A 360 -7.16 8.26 18.33
N VAL A 361 -6.68 7.76 17.19
CA VAL A 361 -5.26 7.78 16.83
C VAL A 361 -4.88 9.02 16.03
N LEU A 362 -5.61 9.30 14.95
CA LEU A 362 -5.28 10.38 14.02
C LEU A 362 -5.23 11.79 14.68
N PRO A 363 -6.15 12.13 15.61
CA PRO A 363 -6.06 13.40 16.33
C PRO A 363 -4.77 13.53 17.17
N LEU A 364 -4.31 12.45 17.80
CA LEU A 364 -3.06 12.44 18.57
C LEU A 364 -1.84 12.63 17.66
N VAL A 365 -1.82 11.96 16.49
CA VAL A 365 -0.74 12.15 15.52
C VAL A 365 -0.70 13.59 15.01
N ARG A 366 -1.85 14.19 14.70
CA ARG A 366 -1.93 15.57 14.22
C ARG A 366 -1.50 16.60 15.28
N GLN A 367 -1.77 16.34 16.55
CA GLN A 367 -1.30 17.18 17.66
C GLN A 367 0.21 17.05 17.92
N GLY A 368 0.77 15.84 17.79
CA GLY A 368 2.19 15.59 18.03
C GLY A 368 3.11 15.93 16.84
N GLY A 369 2.58 16.20 15.66
CA GLY A 369 3.31 16.58 14.44
C GLY A 369 3.41 18.10 14.21
N GLY A 370 2.92 18.93 15.15
CA GLY A 370 2.90 20.38 15.10
C GLY A 370 4.15 21.07 15.64
#